data_400faeb043a338518f86a37dad51767f
#
_entry.id   400faeb043a338518f86a37dad51767f
#
_cell.length_a   1.000
_cell.length_b   1.000
_cell.length_c   1.000
_cell.angle_alpha   90.00
_cell.angle_beta   90.00
_cell.angle_gamma   90.00
#
_symmetry.space_group_name_H-M   'P 1'
#
loop_
_entity.id
_entity.type
_entity.pdbx_description
1 polymer ?
#
loop_
_entity_poly.entity_id
_entity_poly.type
_entity_poly.pdbx_seq_one_letter_code
_entity_poly.pdbx_strand_id
1 'polypeptide(L)'
;SMAILLTLPIFGVLEKYGLKEQAEVLIKKAKNASSGNVLLIYLFIREISAAVGLNIGGHAQSVRPLVAPMSEGAARAKYGELPPKVKEDIRAHAAAAENTGWFFGEDIFIATGGILLMKGFFDSVGIHVDVWDMALWGIPTAIAALLISAIRFRQLDRRIHKKMTKHKPKSSSKTEAS
;
A
#
# COMPACT_ATOMS: atom_id res chain seq x y z
N SER A 1 -9.33 24.50 16.17
CA SER A 1 -10.28 23.55 16.77
C SER A 1 -9.54 22.68 17.78
N MET A 2 -10.12 22.55 18.97
CA MET A 2 -9.53 21.82 20.12
C MET A 2 -9.23 20.35 19.81
N ALA A 3 -9.99 19.73 18.89
CA ALA A 3 -9.78 18.36 18.42
C ALA A 3 -8.42 18.17 17.72
N ILE A 4 -7.96 19.14 16.94
CA ILE A 4 -6.68 19.10 16.24
C ILE A 4 -5.51 19.17 17.23
N LEU A 5 -5.62 19.95 18.30
CA LEU A 5 -4.60 20.08 19.34
C LEU A 5 -4.45 18.82 20.20
N LEU A 6 -5.54 18.04 20.38
CA LEU A 6 -5.53 16.79 21.11
C LEU A 6 -5.01 15.60 20.27
N THR A 7 -5.16 15.64 18.95
CA THR A 7 -4.71 14.56 18.08
C THR A 7 -3.19 14.58 17.84
N LEU A 8 -2.55 15.77 17.80
CA LEU A 8 -1.11 15.91 17.58
C LEU A 8 -0.23 15.14 18.59
N PRO A 9 -0.45 15.22 19.92
CA PRO A 9 0.36 14.46 20.86
C PRO A 9 0.09 12.95 20.80
N ILE A 10 -1.12 12.51 20.44
CA ILE A 10 -1.45 11.09 20.27
C ILE A 10 -0.67 10.51 19.10
N PHE A 11 -0.57 11.24 17.98
CA PHE A 11 0.23 10.82 16.82
C PHE A 11 1.71 10.74 17.12
N GLY A 12 2.27 11.72 17.83
CA GLY A 12 3.68 11.68 18.27
C GLY A 12 3.99 10.49 19.19
N VAL A 13 3.04 10.10 20.04
CA VAL A 13 3.14 8.92 20.91
C VAL A 13 3.09 7.63 20.08
N LEU A 14 2.14 7.50 19.15
CA LEU A 14 2.00 6.33 18.29
C LEU A 14 3.22 6.14 17.35
N GLU A 15 3.79 7.22 16.82
CA GLU A 15 5.02 7.19 16.04
C GLU A 15 6.23 6.76 16.89
N LYS A 16 6.31 7.23 18.14
CA LYS A 16 7.36 6.89 19.10
C LYS A 16 7.28 5.44 19.60
N TYR A 17 6.08 4.83 19.63
CA TYR A 17 5.88 3.44 20.05
C TYR A 17 6.01 2.40 18.93
N GLY A 18 6.65 2.74 17.84
CA GLY A 18 7.13 1.74 16.89
C GLY A 18 6.08 1.19 15.94
N LEU A 19 5.07 1.98 15.57
CA LEU A 19 4.10 1.56 14.54
C LEU A 19 4.77 1.23 13.20
N LYS A 20 5.85 1.94 12.85
CA LYS A 20 6.65 1.67 11.66
C LYS A 20 7.33 0.31 11.78
N GLU A 21 7.92 0.01 12.94
CA GLU A 21 8.58 -1.26 13.25
C GLU A 21 7.57 -2.41 13.27
N GLN A 22 6.36 -2.20 13.78
CA GLN A 22 5.29 -3.21 13.76
C GLN A 22 4.80 -3.48 12.34
N ALA A 23 4.65 -2.44 11.50
CA ALA A 23 4.33 -2.60 10.09
C ALA A 23 5.42 -3.42 9.37
N GLU A 24 6.71 -3.12 9.61
CA GLU A 24 7.82 -3.90 9.05
C GLU A 24 7.80 -5.37 9.49
N VAL A 25 7.49 -5.64 10.77
CA VAL A 25 7.38 -7.01 11.30
C VAL A 25 6.23 -7.77 10.62
N LEU A 26 5.06 -7.14 10.45
CA LEU A 26 3.92 -7.76 9.76
C LEU A 26 4.25 -8.07 8.30
N ILE A 27 4.90 -7.14 7.62
CA ILE A 27 5.33 -7.34 6.23
C ILE A 27 6.42 -8.42 6.14
N LYS A 28 7.36 -8.46 7.09
CA LYS A 28 8.40 -9.51 7.16
C LYS A 28 7.83 -10.90 7.44
N LYS A 29 6.75 -11.02 8.22
CA LYS A 29 6.03 -12.30 8.45
C LYS A 29 5.36 -12.82 7.17
N ALA A 30 5.11 -11.97 6.19
CA ALA A 30 4.56 -12.34 4.89
C ALA A 30 5.61 -12.94 3.91
N LYS A 31 6.78 -13.39 4.39
CA LYS A 31 7.88 -13.93 3.56
C LYS A 31 7.46 -15.09 2.64
N ASN A 32 6.44 -15.85 3.02
CA ASN A 32 5.88 -16.94 2.20
C ASN A 32 4.70 -16.49 1.33
N ALA A 33 4.38 -15.20 1.34
CA ALA A 33 3.30 -14.64 0.54
C ALA A 33 3.76 -14.36 -0.90
N SER A 34 2.82 -14.29 -1.83
CA SER A 34 3.10 -13.81 -3.18
C SER A 34 3.42 -12.31 -3.18
N SER A 35 4.04 -11.82 -4.26
CA SER A 35 4.28 -10.37 -4.44
C SER A 35 3.02 -9.54 -4.27
N GLY A 36 1.90 -10.00 -4.85
CA GLY A 36 0.61 -9.33 -4.74
C GLY A 36 0.08 -9.29 -3.32
N ASN A 37 0.26 -10.35 -2.53
CA ASN A 37 -0.15 -10.36 -1.12
C ASN A 37 0.69 -9.39 -0.26
N VAL A 38 1.99 -9.29 -0.50
CA VAL A 38 2.85 -8.30 0.17
C VAL A 38 2.36 -6.89 -0.11
N LEU A 39 2.06 -6.59 -1.38
CA LEU A 39 1.54 -5.28 -1.79
C LEU A 39 0.16 -4.99 -1.20
N LEU A 40 -0.71 -5.99 -1.10
CA LEU A 40 -2.04 -5.81 -0.52
C LEU A 40 -1.99 -5.53 0.98
N ILE A 41 -1.15 -6.26 1.73
CA ILE A 41 -0.94 -6.04 3.16
C ILE A 41 -0.37 -4.63 3.38
N TYR A 42 0.61 -4.23 2.56
CA TYR A 42 1.17 -2.90 2.63
C TYR A 42 0.15 -1.81 2.35
N LEU A 43 -0.63 -1.93 1.27
CA LEU A 43 -1.70 -1.00 0.93
C LEU A 43 -2.67 -0.82 2.09
N PHE A 44 -3.14 -1.92 2.69
CA PHE A 44 -4.07 -1.88 3.81
C PHE A 44 -3.49 -1.15 5.03
N ILE A 45 -2.23 -1.46 5.39
CA ILE A 45 -1.54 -0.77 6.49
C ILE A 45 -1.39 0.72 6.18
N ARG A 46 -1.01 1.04 4.94
CA ARG A 46 -0.81 2.42 4.50
C ARG A 46 -2.08 3.25 4.54
N GLU A 47 -3.18 2.65 4.07
CA GLU A 47 -4.50 3.26 4.05
C GLU A 47 -5.02 3.54 5.47
N ILE A 48 -4.93 2.56 6.38
CA ILE A 48 -5.29 2.75 7.79
C ILE A 48 -4.41 3.80 8.45
N SER A 49 -3.09 3.76 8.23
CA SER A 49 -2.17 4.74 8.81
C SER A 49 -2.49 6.16 8.36
N ALA A 50 -2.80 6.35 7.08
CA ALA A 50 -3.21 7.65 6.54
C ALA A 50 -4.56 8.09 7.10
N ALA A 51 -5.54 7.18 7.21
CA ALA A 51 -6.87 7.45 7.76
C ALA A 51 -6.84 7.95 9.21
N VAL A 52 -5.83 7.53 9.99
CA VAL A 52 -5.60 8.03 11.35
C VAL A 52 -4.58 9.17 11.41
N GLY A 53 -4.15 9.70 10.27
CA GLY A 53 -3.21 10.82 10.17
C GLY A 53 -1.74 10.47 10.45
N LEU A 54 -1.39 9.18 10.46
CA LEU A 54 -0.01 8.75 10.67
C LEU A 54 0.77 8.78 9.36
N ASN A 55 1.86 9.55 9.34
CA ASN A 55 2.78 9.59 8.22
C ASN A 55 3.91 8.58 8.42
N ILE A 56 3.78 7.39 7.82
CA ILE A 56 4.83 6.35 7.85
C ILE A 56 5.96 6.60 6.82
N GLY A 57 6.09 7.80 6.32
CA GLY A 57 7.04 8.19 5.29
C GLY A 57 6.41 8.18 3.90
N GLY A 58 7.04 8.90 2.99
CA GLY A 58 6.58 9.01 1.61
C GLY A 58 7.17 7.91 0.73
N HIS A 59 6.94 8.06 -0.57
CA HIS A 59 7.35 7.12 -1.61
C HIS A 59 8.84 6.74 -1.57
N ALA A 60 9.71 7.71 -1.29
CA ALA A 60 11.15 7.47 -1.22
C ALA A 60 11.57 6.67 0.02
N GLN A 61 10.87 6.86 1.15
CA GLN A 61 11.19 6.22 2.42
C GLN A 61 10.56 4.83 2.58
N SER A 62 9.48 4.53 1.87
CA SER A 62 8.73 3.27 2.04
C SER A 62 8.83 2.35 0.84
N VAL A 63 8.62 2.85 -0.39
CA VAL A 63 8.53 1.99 -1.57
C VAL A 63 9.89 1.42 -1.96
N ARG A 64 10.89 2.29 -2.15
CA ARG A 64 12.22 1.86 -2.62
C ARG A 64 12.97 0.99 -1.62
N PRO A 65 13.08 1.36 -0.33
CA PRO A 65 13.88 0.59 0.61
C PRO A 65 13.14 -0.61 1.22
N LEU A 66 11.82 -0.65 1.18
CA LEU A 66 11.05 -1.66 1.90
C LEU A 66 10.13 -2.47 0.98
N VAL A 67 9.09 -1.85 0.44
CA VAL A 67 7.97 -2.57 -0.20
C VAL A 67 8.37 -3.25 -1.49
N ALA A 68 9.10 -2.56 -2.38
CA ALA A 68 9.53 -3.12 -3.64
C ALA A 68 10.53 -4.29 -3.45
N PRO A 69 11.60 -4.17 -2.63
CA PRO A 69 12.50 -5.27 -2.34
C PRO A 69 11.81 -6.48 -1.71
N MET A 70 10.84 -6.26 -0.81
CA MET A 70 10.10 -7.35 -0.19
C MET A 70 9.20 -8.08 -1.17
N SER A 71 8.49 -7.34 -2.02
CA SER A 71 7.64 -7.92 -3.07
C SER A 71 8.47 -8.67 -4.11
N GLU A 72 9.64 -8.14 -4.49
CA GLU A 72 10.61 -8.85 -5.34
C GLU A 72 11.14 -10.10 -4.63
N GLY A 73 11.47 -9.99 -3.35
CA GLY A 73 11.94 -11.11 -2.52
C GLY A 73 10.94 -12.26 -2.44
N ALA A 74 9.65 -11.94 -2.31
CA ALA A 74 8.57 -12.92 -2.34
C ALA A 74 8.50 -13.68 -3.68
N ALA A 75 8.63 -12.95 -4.80
CA ALA A 75 8.69 -13.58 -6.12
C ALA A 75 9.96 -14.41 -6.31
N ARG A 76 11.12 -13.91 -5.88
CA ARG A 76 12.41 -14.65 -5.97
C ARG A 76 12.40 -15.94 -5.17
N ALA A 77 11.81 -15.92 -3.98
CA ALA A 77 11.69 -17.13 -3.14
C ALA A 77 10.92 -18.25 -3.85
N LYS A 78 9.96 -17.90 -4.71
CA LYS A 78 9.12 -18.85 -5.43
C LYS A 78 9.66 -19.25 -6.80
N TYR A 79 10.29 -18.31 -7.51
CA TYR A 79 10.62 -18.50 -8.93
C TYR A 79 12.11 -18.42 -9.25
N GLY A 80 12.97 -18.07 -8.28
CA GLY A 80 14.38 -17.82 -8.51
C GLY A 80 14.64 -16.41 -9.04
N GLU A 81 15.69 -16.25 -9.85
CA GLU A 81 16.07 -14.94 -10.38
C GLU A 81 14.98 -14.36 -11.30
N LEU A 82 14.67 -13.08 -11.11
CA LEU A 82 13.60 -12.39 -11.82
C LEU A 82 14.15 -11.59 -13.02
N PRO A 83 13.54 -11.73 -14.20
CA PRO A 83 13.85 -10.88 -15.34
C PRO A 83 13.62 -9.40 -15.01
N PRO A 84 14.39 -8.46 -15.63
CA PRO A 84 14.25 -7.02 -15.38
C PRO A 84 12.82 -6.51 -15.51
N LYS A 85 12.12 -6.94 -16.54
CA LYS A 85 10.71 -6.55 -16.80
C LYS A 85 9.74 -6.99 -15.69
N VAL A 86 10.01 -8.10 -15.01
CA VAL A 86 9.20 -8.55 -13.87
C VAL A 86 9.49 -7.69 -12.65
N LYS A 87 10.78 -7.35 -12.41
CA LYS A 87 11.16 -6.42 -11.33
C LYS A 87 10.51 -5.04 -11.52
N GLU A 88 10.51 -4.52 -12.74
CA GLU A 88 9.86 -3.25 -13.07
C GLU A 88 8.34 -3.29 -12.83
N ASP A 89 7.68 -4.37 -13.26
CA ASP A 89 6.24 -4.55 -13.01
C ASP A 89 5.93 -4.56 -11.50
N ILE A 90 6.74 -5.24 -10.68
CA ILE A 90 6.57 -5.28 -9.23
C ILE A 90 6.77 -3.89 -8.62
N ARG A 91 7.82 -3.17 -9.03
CA ARG A 91 8.12 -1.81 -8.55
C ARG A 91 7.02 -0.81 -8.90
N ALA A 92 6.48 -0.90 -10.12
CA ALA A 92 5.36 -0.06 -10.54
C ALA A 92 4.10 -0.30 -9.69
N HIS A 93 3.82 -1.56 -9.35
CA HIS A 93 2.69 -1.88 -8.47
C HIS A 93 2.96 -1.50 -7.01
N ALA A 94 4.20 -1.56 -6.53
CA ALA A 94 4.58 -1.06 -5.21
C ALA A 94 4.39 0.45 -5.11
N ALA A 95 4.76 1.18 -6.15
CA ALA A 95 4.51 2.62 -6.25
C ALA A 95 3.00 2.94 -6.26
N ALA A 96 2.23 2.17 -7.01
CA ALA A 96 0.77 2.33 -7.04
C ALA A 96 0.12 2.02 -5.67
N ALA A 97 0.62 1.01 -4.95
CA ALA A 97 0.13 0.68 -3.60
C ALA A 97 0.34 1.83 -2.62
N GLU A 98 1.52 2.48 -2.64
CA GLU A 98 1.79 3.65 -1.81
C GLU A 98 0.84 4.79 -2.12
N ASN A 99 0.74 5.17 -3.40
CA ASN A 99 -0.08 6.30 -3.81
C ASN A 99 -1.56 6.06 -3.49
N THR A 100 -2.07 4.86 -3.76
CA THR A 100 -3.48 4.51 -3.49
C THR A 100 -3.75 4.50 -1.99
N GLY A 101 -2.90 3.84 -1.20
CA GLY A 101 -3.09 3.74 0.24
C GLY A 101 -2.99 5.09 0.94
N TRP A 102 -2.06 5.94 0.50
CA TRP A 102 -1.96 7.28 1.04
C TRP A 102 -3.18 8.13 0.69
N PHE A 103 -3.51 8.24 -0.60
CA PHE A 103 -4.58 9.10 -1.09
C PHE A 103 -5.94 8.76 -0.45
N PHE A 104 -6.39 7.52 -0.58
CA PHE A 104 -7.70 7.12 -0.06
C PHE A 104 -7.76 7.04 1.47
N GLY A 105 -6.63 6.77 2.14
CA GLY A 105 -6.55 6.86 3.58
C GLY A 105 -6.61 8.30 4.08
N GLU A 106 -5.92 9.24 3.41
CA GLU A 106 -5.93 10.66 3.77
C GLU A 106 -7.32 11.28 3.58
N ASP A 107 -8.09 10.84 2.59
CA ASP A 107 -9.45 11.32 2.35
C ASP A 107 -10.44 10.99 3.49
N ILE A 108 -10.12 10.02 4.34
CA ILE A 108 -10.90 9.67 5.53
C ILE A 108 -10.43 10.47 6.75
N PHE A 109 -9.23 11.04 6.73
CA PHE A 109 -8.69 11.76 7.86
C PHE A 109 -9.32 13.15 8.00
N ILE A 110 -10.08 13.35 9.08
CA ILE A 110 -10.88 14.59 9.34
C ILE A 110 -10.07 15.89 9.38
N ALA A 111 -8.78 15.82 9.65
CA ALA A 111 -7.89 16.99 9.73
C ALA A 111 -7.08 17.20 8.44
N THR A 112 -7.37 16.47 7.35
CA THR A 112 -6.70 16.71 6.06
C THR A 112 -7.03 18.09 5.51
N GLY A 113 -6.06 18.71 4.86
CA GLY A 113 -6.24 20.04 4.24
C GLY A 113 -7.36 20.09 3.23
N GLY A 114 -7.61 18.99 2.50
CA GLY A 114 -8.70 18.85 1.53
C GLY A 114 -10.09 18.99 2.17
N ILE A 115 -10.35 18.24 3.24
CA ILE A 115 -11.63 18.28 3.97
C ILE A 115 -11.85 19.67 4.59
N LEU A 116 -10.80 20.24 5.20
CA LEU A 116 -10.89 21.56 5.82
C LEU A 116 -11.14 22.66 4.78
N LEU A 117 -10.52 22.57 3.60
CA LEU A 117 -10.77 23.50 2.50
C LEU A 117 -12.20 23.39 1.98
N MET A 118 -12.69 22.17 1.75
CA MET A 118 -14.08 21.94 1.33
C MET A 118 -15.08 22.48 2.34
N LYS A 119 -14.84 22.22 3.66
CA LYS A 119 -15.67 22.79 4.72
C LYS A 119 -15.70 24.32 4.66
N GLY A 120 -14.53 24.96 4.54
CA GLY A 120 -14.44 26.43 4.44
C GLY A 120 -15.20 26.98 3.24
N PHE A 121 -15.15 26.29 2.10
CA PHE A 121 -15.91 26.65 0.92
C PHE A 121 -17.43 26.56 1.17
N PHE A 122 -17.92 25.43 1.70
CA PHE A 122 -19.34 25.25 1.99
C PHE A 122 -19.84 26.28 3.00
N ASP A 123 -19.09 26.53 4.08
CA ASP A 123 -19.45 27.58 5.05
C ASP A 123 -19.53 28.96 4.40
N SER A 124 -18.68 29.29 3.42
CA SER A 124 -18.70 30.58 2.72
C SER A 124 -19.94 30.81 1.86
N VAL A 125 -20.57 29.71 1.40
CA VAL A 125 -21.84 29.78 0.63
C VAL A 125 -23.08 29.46 1.49
N GLY A 126 -22.92 29.45 2.83
CA GLY A 126 -24.01 29.26 3.76
C GLY A 126 -24.47 27.82 3.97
N ILE A 127 -23.68 26.84 3.50
CA ILE A 127 -23.97 25.43 3.67
C ILE A 127 -23.11 24.89 4.83
N HIS A 128 -23.76 24.51 5.91
CA HIS A 128 -23.06 23.95 7.08
C HIS A 128 -22.94 22.44 6.96
N VAL A 129 -21.71 21.96 6.73
CA VAL A 129 -21.37 20.54 6.65
C VAL A 129 -20.42 20.18 7.79
N ASP A 130 -20.64 19.04 8.43
CA ASP A 130 -19.72 18.52 9.44
C ASP A 130 -18.52 17.81 8.78
N VAL A 131 -17.33 18.01 9.33
CA VAL A 131 -16.11 17.35 8.82
C VAL A 131 -16.16 15.84 8.98
N TRP A 132 -16.88 15.36 9.99
CA TRP A 132 -17.08 13.92 10.20
C TRP A 132 -17.91 13.29 9.08
N ASP A 133 -19.00 13.95 8.68
CA ASP A 133 -19.83 13.47 7.58
C ASP A 133 -19.02 13.40 6.28
N MET A 134 -18.21 14.42 6.01
CA MET A 134 -17.33 14.45 4.83
C MET A 134 -16.31 13.31 4.85
N ALA A 135 -15.66 13.07 5.99
CA ALA A 135 -14.68 12.00 6.15
C ALA A 135 -15.34 10.60 6.03
N LEU A 136 -16.51 10.40 6.62
CA LEU A 136 -17.25 9.13 6.54
C LEU A 136 -17.64 8.75 5.11
N TRP A 137 -17.95 9.74 4.27
CA TRP A 137 -18.22 9.51 2.84
C TRP A 137 -16.96 9.10 2.05
N GLY A 138 -15.77 9.30 2.58
CA GLY A 138 -14.51 8.76 2.05
C GLY A 138 -14.36 7.24 2.24
N ILE A 139 -15.00 6.64 3.25
CA ILE A 139 -14.83 5.21 3.56
C ILE A 139 -15.26 4.28 2.40
N PRO A 140 -16.43 4.46 1.75
CA PRO A 140 -16.80 3.63 0.60
C PRO A 140 -15.79 3.67 -0.54
N THR A 141 -15.19 4.84 -0.81
CA THR A 141 -14.18 4.99 -1.87
C THR A 141 -12.87 4.30 -1.51
N ALA A 142 -12.43 4.37 -0.26
CA ALA A 142 -11.27 3.65 0.25
C ALA A 142 -11.46 2.12 0.16
N ILE A 143 -12.62 1.61 0.57
CA ILE A 143 -12.95 0.18 0.42
C ILE A 143 -12.93 -0.23 -1.06
N ALA A 144 -13.51 0.56 -1.95
CA ALA A 144 -13.48 0.29 -3.38
C ALA A 144 -12.04 0.28 -3.94
N ALA A 145 -11.20 1.23 -3.53
CA ALA A 145 -9.79 1.30 -3.91
C ALA A 145 -9.01 0.06 -3.45
N LEU A 146 -9.24 -0.40 -2.20
CA LEU A 146 -8.66 -1.63 -1.66
C LEU A 146 -9.07 -2.86 -2.47
N LEU A 147 -10.35 -3.02 -2.79
CA LEU A 147 -10.88 -4.15 -3.56
C LEU A 147 -10.32 -4.18 -4.99
N ILE A 148 -10.32 -3.03 -5.67
CA ILE A 148 -9.75 -2.90 -7.02
C ILE A 148 -8.26 -3.24 -6.99
N SER A 149 -7.52 -2.73 -6.01
CA SER A 149 -6.09 -3.01 -5.83
C SER A 149 -5.84 -4.50 -5.56
N ALA A 150 -6.69 -5.16 -4.76
CA ALA A 150 -6.59 -6.60 -4.51
C ALA A 150 -6.73 -7.41 -5.81
N ILE A 151 -7.66 -7.03 -6.70
CA ILE A 151 -7.82 -7.64 -8.00
C ILE A 151 -6.58 -7.43 -8.87
N ARG A 152 -6.05 -6.20 -8.91
CA ARG A 152 -4.85 -5.85 -9.68
C ARG A 152 -3.62 -6.61 -9.19
N PHE A 153 -3.43 -6.74 -7.88
CA PHE A 153 -2.29 -7.47 -7.31
C PHE A 153 -2.39 -8.98 -7.55
N ARG A 154 -3.60 -9.55 -7.53
CA ARG A 154 -3.82 -10.95 -7.97
C ARG A 154 -3.51 -11.14 -9.46
N GLN A 155 -3.85 -10.15 -10.28
CA GLN A 155 -3.49 -10.18 -11.71
C GLN A 155 -1.97 -10.07 -11.91
N LEU A 156 -1.28 -9.25 -11.10
CA LEU A 156 0.19 -9.18 -11.09
C LEU A 156 0.80 -10.56 -10.81
N ASP A 157 0.35 -11.25 -9.75
CA ASP A 157 0.84 -12.58 -9.40
C ASP A 157 0.64 -13.59 -10.55
N ARG A 158 -0.52 -13.55 -11.22
CA ARG A 158 -0.80 -14.38 -12.40
C ARG A 158 0.14 -14.06 -13.57
N ARG A 159 0.43 -12.77 -13.80
CA ARG A 159 1.36 -12.32 -14.84
C ARG A 159 2.79 -12.77 -14.53
N ILE A 160 3.24 -12.62 -13.30
CA ILE A 160 4.55 -13.10 -12.85
C ILE A 160 4.64 -14.61 -13.08
N HIS A 161 3.67 -15.37 -12.61
CA HIS A 161 3.62 -16.82 -12.81
C HIS A 161 3.74 -17.20 -14.29
N LYS A 162 2.93 -16.58 -15.17
CA LYS A 162 2.94 -16.85 -16.61
C LYS A 162 4.29 -16.50 -17.27
N LYS A 163 4.93 -15.38 -16.88
CA LYS A 163 6.23 -14.98 -17.41
C LYS A 163 7.33 -15.92 -16.95
N MET A 164 7.33 -16.31 -15.68
CA MET A 164 8.35 -17.19 -15.10
C MET A 164 8.26 -18.63 -15.62
N THR A 165 7.04 -19.16 -15.83
CA THR A 165 6.82 -20.50 -16.38
C THR A 165 7.25 -20.58 -17.85
N LYS A 166 7.08 -19.51 -18.62
CA LYS A 166 7.56 -19.44 -20.01
C LYS A 166 9.09 -19.30 -20.13
N HIS A 167 9.74 -18.77 -19.10
CA HIS A 167 11.19 -18.50 -19.10
C HIS A 167 12.02 -19.66 -18.51
N LYS A 168 11.37 -20.71 -17.99
CA LYS A 168 12.06 -21.90 -17.53
C LYS A 168 12.61 -22.62 -18.76
N PRO A 169 13.95 -22.68 -18.99
CA PRO A 169 14.49 -23.40 -20.14
C PRO A 169 14.08 -24.87 -20.03
N LYS A 170 13.69 -25.46 -21.15
CA LYS A 170 13.58 -26.90 -21.34
C LYS A 170 15.02 -27.50 -21.23
N SER A 171 15.55 -27.59 -20.02
CA SER A 171 16.81 -28.24 -19.76
C SER A 171 16.57 -29.39 -18.80
N SER A 172 16.70 -30.55 -19.31
CA SER A 172 17.09 -31.83 -18.81
C SER A 172 16.13 -32.98 -19.14
N SER A 173 15.94 -33.20 -20.44
CA SER A 173 15.49 -34.52 -20.87
C SER A 173 16.37 -35.04 -22.03
N LYS A 174 17.68 -34.88 -21.91
CA LYS A 174 18.65 -35.57 -22.81
C LYS A 174 19.96 -35.72 -22.09
N THR A 175 20.04 -36.67 -21.16
CA THR A 175 21.30 -37.33 -20.76
C THR A 175 20.91 -38.52 -19.89
N GLU A 176 20.21 -39.49 -20.49
CA GLU A 176 20.19 -40.88 -20.04
C GLU A 176 19.82 -41.71 -21.25
N ALA A 177 20.75 -41.87 -22.20
CA ALA A 177 20.77 -42.89 -23.20
C ALA A 177 22.15 -42.83 -23.90
N SER A 178 23.18 -43.33 -23.22
CA SER A 178 24.36 -43.92 -23.84
C SER A 178 25.10 -44.77 -22.80
#